data_eb3b0b34f3c475ef77a3e33001e1ed53
#
_entry.id   eb3b0b34f3c475ef77a3e33001e1ed53
#
_cell.length_a   1.000
_cell.length_b   1.000
_cell.length_c   1.000
_cell.angle_alpha   90.00
_cell.angle_beta   90.00
_cell.angle_gamma   90.00
#
_symmetry.space_group_name_H-M   'P 1'
#
loop_
_entity.id
_entity.type
_entity.pdbx_description
1 polymer ?
#
loop_
_entity_poly.entity_id
_entity_poly.type
_entity_poly.pdbx_seq_one_letter_code
_entity_poly.pdbx_strand_id
1 'polypeptide(L)'
;MAIHKRGKQSFVLPQLPVIQAWASVAGKKESEGPLAHTFDQTSQDTYFGQKTWEQAEKQMQQMALDILAEKAGMKKTDFELVLSGDLLNQCIGSSFSLRNTGIPHLGLYGACSTMAESLLIASMAVGGGFRDKVVAQTSSHFASSERQYRFPLGYGGQRTPTAQWTVTGSGAALVCSSGNGPRIECCTIGTVTDLGITDANNMGAAMAPESVKLRPYLPSMICLGKFLGIIYFCAINLIHYPII
;
A
#
# COMPACT_ATOMS: atom_id res chain seq x y z
N MET A 1 -3.93 -9.99 27.49
CA MET A 1 -4.60 -8.68 27.67
C MET A 1 -5.83 -8.62 26.77
N ALA A 2 -6.88 -7.88 27.16
CA ALA A 2 -8.07 -7.72 26.31
C ALA A 2 -7.88 -6.58 25.31
N ILE A 3 -8.56 -6.65 24.17
CA ILE A 3 -8.63 -5.54 23.20
C ILE A 3 -9.38 -4.38 23.85
N HIS A 4 -8.77 -3.20 23.88
CA HIS A 4 -9.41 -2.00 24.41
C HIS A 4 -10.01 -1.17 23.27
N LYS A 5 -11.33 -1.03 23.25
CA LYS A 5 -12.03 -0.15 22.32
C LYS A 5 -11.84 1.32 22.74
N ARG A 6 -11.55 2.18 21.78
CA ARG A 6 -11.52 3.64 21.92
C ARG A 6 -12.59 4.24 21.02
N GLY A 7 -13.74 4.61 21.62
CA GLY A 7 -14.89 5.05 20.85
C GLY A 7 -15.52 3.92 20.02
N LYS A 8 -16.15 4.29 18.90
CA LYS A 8 -16.88 3.34 18.04
C LYS A 8 -16.01 2.62 16.99
N GLN A 9 -14.90 3.23 16.57
CA GLN A 9 -14.16 2.84 15.37
C GLN A 9 -12.71 2.46 15.64
N SER A 10 -12.17 2.84 16.82
CA SER A 10 -10.76 2.63 17.15
C SER A 10 -10.60 1.57 18.23
N PHE A 11 -9.48 0.87 18.17
CA PHE A 11 -9.11 -0.12 19.16
C PHE A 11 -7.59 -0.18 19.34
N VAL A 12 -7.17 -0.51 20.55
CA VAL A 12 -5.79 -0.76 20.91
C VAL A 12 -5.57 -2.26 20.98
N LEU A 13 -4.51 -2.72 20.35
CA LEU A 13 -4.15 -4.14 20.31
C LEU A 13 -3.55 -4.60 21.64
N PRO A 14 -3.85 -5.82 22.11
CA PRO A 14 -3.34 -6.34 23.38
C PRO A 14 -1.83 -6.56 23.34
N GLN A 15 -1.28 -6.93 22.18
CA GLN A 15 0.13 -6.99 21.87
C GLN A 15 0.40 -5.98 20.76
N LEU A 16 1.36 -5.09 20.97
CA LEU A 16 1.68 -4.04 20.02
C LEU A 16 2.56 -4.60 18.90
N PRO A 17 2.05 -4.75 17.67
CA PRO A 17 2.84 -5.21 16.55
C PRO A 17 3.93 -4.21 16.20
N VAL A 18 5.03 -4.70 15.67
CA VAL A 18 6.20 -3.91 15.26
C VAL A 18 6.35 -3.99 13.76
N ILE A 19 6.58 -2.85 13.10
CA ILE A 19 7.01 -2.83 11.72
C ILE A 19 8.52 -3.04 11.70
N GLN A 20 8.94 -4.27 11.43
CA GLN A 20 10.33 -4.69 11.50
C GLN A 20 11.16 -4.21 10.31
N ALA A 21 10.58 -4.21 9.12
CA ALA A 21 11.23 -3.79 7.89
C ALA A 21 10.20 -3.30 6.89
N TRP A 22 10.63 -2.54 5.90
CA TRP A 22 9.81 -2.09 4.78
C TRP A 22 10.64 -1.98 3.51
N ALA A 23 9.97 -2.08 2.37
CA ALA A 23 10.57 -1.97 1.05
C ALA A 23 9.69 -1.15 0.10
N SER A 24 10.33 -0.48 -0.83
CA SER A 24 9.67 0.34 -1.84
C SER A 24 10.35 0.23 -3.19
N VAL A 25 9.56 -0.07 -4.22
CA VAL A 25 9.97 -0.09 -5.63
C VAL A 25 9.15 0.93 -6.38
N ALA A 26 9.75 1.74 -7.22
CA ALA A 26 9.06 2.80 -7.94
C ALA A 26 9.43 2.85 -9.43
N GLY A 27 8.53 3.44 -10.23
CA GLY A 27 8.68 3.57 -11.66
C GLY A 27 9.49 4.80 -12.08
N LYS A 28 9.55 4.99 -13.39
CA LYS A 28 10.34 6.06 -14.02
C LYS A 28 9.92 7.46 -13.55
N LYS A 29 8.63 7.77 -13.58
CA LYS A 29 8.15 9.10 -13.17
C LYS A 29 8.41 9.41 -11.71
N GLU A 30 8.26 8.44 -10.86
CA GLU A 30 8.52 8.56 -9.43
C GLU A 30 10.02 8.77 -9.17
N SER A 31 10.89 8.20 -10.02
CA SER A 31 12.34 8.41 -9.95
C SER A 31 12.78 9.82 -10.37
N GLU A 32 11.94 10.56 -11.08
CA GLU A 32 12.18 11.95 -11.49
C GLU A 32 11.66 12.94 -10.43
N GLY A 33 10.90 12.45 -9.42
CA GLY A 33 10.27 13.28 -8.41
C GLY A 33 11.19 13.63 -7.22
N PRO A 34 10.75 14.54 -6.36
CA PRO A 34 11.55 15.01 -5.23
C PRO A 34 11.84 13.93 -4.18
N LEU A 35 11.06 12.84 -4.17
CA LEU A 35 11.21 11.72 -3.25
C LEU A 35 11.98 10.53 -3.86
N ALA A 36 12.56 10.68 -5.04
CA ALA A 36 13.27 9.61 -5.75
C ALA A 36 14.32 8.89 -4.88
N HIS A 37 15.04 9.66 -4.07
CA HIS A 37 16.09 9.17 -3.18
C HIS A 37 15.57 8.34 -1.98
N THR A 38 14.27 8.30 -1.76
CA THR A 38 13.66 7.56 -0.64
C THR A 38 13.25 6.15 -1.02
N PHE A 39 13.16 5.84 -2.32
CA PHE A 39 12.82 4.50 -2.79
C PHE A 39 14.03 3.58 -2.72
N ASP A 40 13.80 2.33 -2.34
CA ASP A 40 14.87 1.32 -2.30
C ASP A 40 15.35 0.95 -3.69
N GLN A 41 14.43 0.89 -4.65
CA GLN A 41 14.75 0.63 -6.05
C GLN A 41 13.82 1.39 -6.99
N THR A 42 14.38 1.91 -8.08
CA THR A 42 13.63 2.54 -9.17
C THR A 42 13.96 1.88 -10.50
N SER A 43 13.02 1.93 -11.45
CA SER A 43 13.22 1.43 -12.80
C SER A 43 12.96 2.53 -13.83
N GLN A 44 13.86 2.68 -14.80
CA GLN A 44 13.64 3.53 -15.96
C GLN A 44 12.79 2.86 -17.05
N ASP A 45 12.71 1.52 -16.99
CA ASP A 45 11.83 0.74 -17.85
C ASP A 45 10.46 0.59 -17.22
N THR A 46 9.42 1.11 -17.88
CA THR A 46 8.03 1.01 -17.43
C THR A 46 7.48 -0.41 -17.45
N TYR A 47 8.13 -1.30 -18.16
CA TYR A 47 7.77 -2.73 -18.20
C TYR A 47 8.51 -3.57 -17.16
N PHE A 48 9.49 -3.01 -16.45
CA PHE A 48 10.30 -3.76 -15.49
C PHE A 48 10.88 -5.06 -16.06
N GLY A 49 11.32 -5.02 -17.32
CA GLY A 49 11.85 -6.17 -18.06
C GLY A 49 10.80 -7.20 -18.48
N GLN A 50 9.49 -6.89 -18.35
CA GLN A 50 8.40 -7.80 -18.66
C GLN A 50 7.77 -7.48 -20.03
N LYS A 51 6.87 -8.34 -20.51
CA LYS A 51 6.23 -8.21 -21.83
C LYS A 51 4.93 -7.39 -21.77
N THR A 52 4.27 -7.36 -20.64
CA THR A 52 3.00 -6.64 -20.44
C THR A 52 3.03 -5.83 -19.17
N TRP A 53 2.16 -4.83 -19.05
CA TRP A 53 2.08 -3.98 -17.88
C TRP A 53 1.56 -4.71 -16.63
N GLU A 54 0.68 -5.69 -16.81
CA GLU A 54 0.21 -6.55 -15.73
C GLU A 54 1.36 -7.42 -15.18
N GLN A 55 2.22 -7.91 -16.07
CA GLN A 55 3.43 -8.62 -15.68
C GLN A 55 4.44 -7.69 -14.99
N ALA A 56 4.54 -6.42 -15.44
CA ALA A 56 5.36 -5.41 -14.78
C ALA A 56 4.91 -5.14 -13.35
N GLU A 57 3.61 -5.01 -13.13
CA GLU A 57 3.04 -4.82 -11.78
C GLU A 57 3.33 -6.02 -10.87
N LYS A 58 3.12 -7.23 -11.37
CA LYS A 58 3.54 -8.45 -10.68
C LYS A 58 5.04 -8.42 -10.32
N GLN A 59 5.89 -8.01 -11.26
CA GLN A 59 7.35 -7.97 -11.07
C GLN A 59 7.73 -6.96 -9.98
N MET A 60 7.12 -5.78 -9.95
CA MET A 60 7.35 -4.80 -8.88
C MET A 60 7.03 -5.36 -7.50
N GLN A 61 5.93 -6.11 -7.36
CA GLN A 61 5.58 -6.75 -6.10
C GLN A 61 6.62 -7.78 -5.69
N GLN A 62 7.10 -8.60 -6.62
CA GLN A 62 8.17 -9.58 -6.36
C GLN A 62 9.45 -8.88 -5.90
N MET A 63 9.87 -7.81 -6.58
CA MET A 63 11.05 -7.02 -6.19
C MET A 63 10.90 -6.43 -4.79
N ALA A 64 9.73 -5.85 -4.47
CA ALA A 64 9.48 -5.29 -3.14
C ALA A 64 9.55 -6.38 -2.05
N LEU A 65 9.04 -7.58 -2.33
CA LEU A 65 9.11 -8.71 -1.40
C LEU A 65 10.54 -9.23 -1.22
N ASP A 66 11.34 -9.26 -2.30
CA ASP A 66 12.75 -9.65 -2.24
C ASP A 66 13.57 -8.67 -1.40
N ILE A 67 13.42 -7.37 -1.65
CA ILE A 67 14.08 -6.31 -0.88
C ILE A 67 13.65 -6.35 0.60
N LEU A 68 12.36 -6.59 0.85
CA LEU A 68 11.84 -6.71 2.21
C LEU A 68 12.50 -7.87 2.96
N ALA A 69 12.61 -9.04 2.32
CA ALA A 69 13.25 -10.21 2.90
C ALA A 69 14.73 -9.97 3.19
N GLU A 70 15.45 -9.34 2.26
CA GLU A 70 16.85 -8.95 2.43
C GLU A 70 17.03 -7.99 3.61
N LYS A 71 16.23 -6.90 3.67
CA LYS A 71 16.28 -5.91 4.77
C LYS A 71 15.91 -6.50 6.13
N ALA A 72 15.02 -7.48 6.13
CA ALA A 72 14.65 -8.20 7.36
C ALA A 72 15.67 -9.27 7.77
N GLY A 73 16.65 -9.60 6.91
CA GLY A 73 17.58 -10.70 7.14
C GLY A 73 16.91 -12.08 7.18
N MET A 74 15.83 -12.25 6.39
CA MET A 74 14.96 -13.44 6.39
C MET A 74 14.84 -14.02 4.97
N LYS A 75 14.44 -15.28 4.90
CA LYS A 75 13.98 -15.87 3.64
C LYS A 75 12.50 -15.54 3.42
N LYS A 76 12.05 -15.47 2.18
CA LYS A 76 10.61 -15.29 1.88
C LYS A 76 9.74 -16.39 2.48
N THR A 77 10.27 -17.61 2.60
CA THR A 77 9.58 -18.74 3.23
C THR A 77 9.37 -18.59 4.74
N ASP A 78 10.02 -17.60 5.38
CA ASP A 78 9.83 -17.31 6.81
C ASP A 78 8.62 -16.39 7.05
N PHE A 79 8.05 -15.83 6.00
CA PHE A 79 6.81 -15.06 6.08
C PHE A 79 5.62 -16.02 6.21
N GLU A 80 4.82 -15.82 7.23
CA GLU A 80 3.71 -16.72 7.56
C GLU A 80 2.40 -16.37 6.84
N LEU A 81 2.28 -15.12 6.38
CA LEU A 81 1.13 -14.61 5.66
C LEU A 81 1.52 -13.37 4.87
N VAL A 82 1.05 -13.26 3.65
CA VAL A 82 1.07 -12.03 2.87
C VAL A 82 -0.35 -11.54 2.67
N LEU A 83 -0.58 -10.29 3.06
CA LEU A 83 -1.80 -9.53 2.79
C LEU A 83 -1.48 -8.56 1.69
N SER A 84 -1.98 -8.79 0.49
CA SER A 84 -1.63 -7.94 -0.63
C SER A 84 -2.81 -7.63 -1.55
N GLY A 85 -2.71 -6.51 -2.23
CA GLY A 85 -3.65 -6.11 -3.24
C GLY A 85 -3.05 -5.16 -4.27
N ASP A 86 -3.77 -5.02 -5.34
CA ASP A 86 -3.46 -4.16 -6.47
C ASP A 86 -4.74 -3.56 -7.03
N LEU A 87 -4.63 -2.76 -8.08
CA LEU A 87 -5.78 -2.12 -8.73
C LEU A 87 -6.38 -2.95 -9.87
N LEU A 88 -5.83 -4.12 -10.16
CA LEU A 88 -6.35 -5.02 -11.19
C LEU A 88 -7.49 -5.88 -10.64
N ASN A 89 -8.38 -6.29 -11.53
CA ASN A 89 -9.48 -7.19 -11.17
C ASN A 89 -8.96 -8.43 -10.47
N GLN A 90 -9.63 -8.79 -9.38
CA GLN A 90 -9.39 -10.01 -8.62
C GLN A 90 -7.95 -10.13 -8.06
N CYS A 91 -7.26 -9.00 -7.83
CA CYS A 91 -5.89 -8.97 -7.31
C CYS A 91 -4.94 -9.85 -8.14
N ILE A 92 -5.02 -9.73 -9.48
CA ILE A 92 -4.21 -10.54 -10.40
C ILE A 92 -2.71 -10.29 -10.17
N GLY A 93 -2.28 -9.04 -10.06
CA GLY A 93 -0.88 -8.67 -9.79
C GLY A 93 -0.38 -9.37 -8.53
N SER A 94 -1.13 -9.27 -7.45
CA SER A 94 -0.81 -9.84 -6.13
C SER A 94 -0.78 -11.37 -6.16
N SER A 95 -1.80 -11.99 -6.72
CA SER A 95 -1.90 -13.47 -6.77
C SER A 95 -0.77 -14.08 -7.61
N PHE A 96 -0.45 -13.46 -8.75
CA PHE A 96 0.63 -13.96 -9.60
C PHE A 96 2.03 -13.61 -9.06
N SER A 97 2.18 -12.55 -8.27
CA SER A 97 3.46 -12.23 -7.62
C SER A 97 3.86 -13.31 -6.61
N LEU A 98 2.89 -13.92 -5.94
CA LEU A 98 3.09 -14.93 -4.91
C LEU A 98 3.02 -16.37 -5.44
N ARG A 99 2.73 -16.53 -6.74
CA ARG A 99 2.70 -17.85 -7.37
C ARG A 99 4.02 -18.58 -7.15
N ASN A 100 3.95 -19.83 -6.71
CA ASN A 100 5.09 -20.71 -6.43
C ASN A 100 5.99 -20.29 -5.25
N THR A 101 5.58 -19.32 -4.42
CA THR A 101 6.34 -18.96 -3.22
C THR A 101 6.05 -19.89 -2.03
N GLY A 102 4.90 -20.57 -2.04
CA GLY A 102 4.43 -21.38 -0.92
C GLY A 102 3.93 -20.57 0.28
N ILE A 103 3.90 -19.23 0.19
CA ILE A 103 3.48 -18.37 1.30
C ILE A 103 1.95 -18.24 1.27
N PRO A 104 1.27 -18.43 2.41
CA PRO A 104 -0.17 -18.15 2.53
C PRO A 104 -0.50 -16.72 2.15
N HIS A 105 -1.61 -16.52 1.42
CA HIS A 105 -1.99 -15.23 0.88
C HIS A 105 -3.48 -14.94 1.09
N LEU A 106 -3.78 -13.70 1.47
CA LEU A 106 -5.11 -13.11 1.43
C LEU A 106 -5.08 -11.87 0.53
N GLY A 107 -5.86 -11.92 -0.55
CA GLY A 107 -6.04 -10.79 -1.46
C GLY A 107 -6.99 -9.75 -0.87
N LEU A 108 -6.58 -8.48 -0.92
CA LEU A 108 -7.36 -7.34 -0.46
C LEU A 108 -7.65 -6.41 -1.63
N TYR A 109 -8.86 -5.88 -1.67
CA TYR A 109 -9.30 -5.02 -2.78
C TYR A 109 -9.96 -3.73 -2.28
N GLY A 110 -9.18 -2.91 -1.61
CA GLY A 110 -9.59 -1.61 -1.09
C GLY A 110 -9.18 -0.43 -1.98
N ALA A 111 -8.76 -0.67 -3.23
CA ALA A 111 -8.21 0.34 -4.12
C ALA A 111 -7.13 1.20 -3.41
N CYS A 112 -7.35 2.51 -3.28
CA CYS A 112 -6.39 3.43 -2.65
C CYS A 112 -6.16 3.15 -1.16
N SER A 113 -7.05 2.44 -0.47
CA SER A 113 -6.93 2.09 0.95
C SER A 113 -6.21 0.76 1.20
N THR A 114 -5.87 0.00 0.17
CA THR A 114 -5.35 -1.38 0.29
C THR A 114 -4.14 -1.48 1.21
N MET A 115 -3.19 -0.53 1.19
CA MET A 115 -2.03 -0.60 2.10
C MET A 115 -2.43 -0.36 3.55
N ALA A 116 -3.29 0.60 3.82
CA ALA A 116 -3.81 0.86 5.17
C ALA A 116 -4.62 -0.33 5.67
N GLU A 117 -5.44 -0.93 4.81
CA GLU A 117 -6.21 -2.14 5.09
C GLU A 117 -5.30 -3.34 5.39
N SER A 118 -4.28 -3.57 4.56
CA SER A 118 -3.33 -4.67 4.76
C SER A 118 -2.53 -4.51 6.06
N LEU A 119 -2.07 -3.30 6.39
CA LEU A 119 -1.40 -3.01 7.66
C LEU A 119 -2.33 -3.20 8.85
N LEU A 120 -3.59 -2.79 8.74
CA LEU A 120 -4.59 -2.96 9.79
C LEU A 120 -4.85 -4.45 10.05
N ILE A 121 -5.10 -5.24 9.00
CA ILE A 121 -5.36 -6.67 9.14
C ILE A 121 -4.10 -7.42 9.61
N ALA A 122 -2.91 -7.04 9.12
CA ALA A 122 -1.65 -7.59 9.62
C ALA A 122 -1.48 -7.32 11.11
N SER A 123 -1.81 -6.10 11.55
CA SER A 123 -1.74 -5.73 12.97
C SER A 123 -2.74 -6.52 13.82
N MET A 124 -3.93 -6.77 13.30
CA MET A 124 -4.93 -7.62 13.98
C MET A 124 -4.44 -9.07 14.07
N ALA A 125 -3.87 -9.60 12.98
CA ALA A 125 -3.38 -10.97 12.95
C ALA A 125 -2.21 -11.19 13.93
N VAL A 126 -1.27 -10.26 13.96
CA VAL A 126 -0.11 -10.31 14.86
C VAL A 126 -0.51 -9.99 16.30
N GLY A 127 -1.23 -8.89 16.51
CA GLY A 127 -1.68 -8.47 17.84
C GLY A 127 -2.71 -9.42 18.48
N GLY A 128 -3.41 -10.22 17.68
CA GLY A 128 -4.29 -11.29 18.12
C GLY A 128 -3.60 -12.64 18.32
N GLY A 129 -2.30 -12.75 18.02
CA GLY A 129 -1.53 -13.97 18.18
C GLY A 129 -1.80 -15.06 17.14
N PHE A 130 -2.39 -14.71 16.00
CA PHE A 130 -2.64 -15.69 14.91
C PHE A 130 -1.39 -15.97 14.08
N ARG A 131 -0.50 -14.99 13.94
CA ARG A 131 0.75 -15.07 13.18
C ARG A 131 1.79 -14.15 13.82
N ASP A 132 3.07 -14.49 13.65
CA ASP A 132 4.18 -13.70 14.16
C ASP A 132 4.85 -12.80 13.09
N LYS A 133 4.71 -13.18 11.81
CA LYS A 133 5.38 -12.50 10.69
C LYS A 133 4.42 -12.34 9.50
N VAL A 134 3.82 -11.19 9.41
CA VAL A 134 2.82 -10.88 8.37
C VAL A 134 3.33 -9.76 7.49
N VAL A 135 3.31 -9.97 6.18
CA VAL A 135 3.65 -8.93 5.20
C VAL A 135 2.38 -8.22 4.76
N ALA A 136 2.38 -6.90 4.83
CA ALA A 136 1.42 -6.01 4.19
C ALA A 136 2.04 -5.46 2.91
N GLN A 137 1.40 -5.66 1.76
CA GLN A 137 1.95 -5.28 0.46
C GLN A 137 0.89 -4.72 -0.46
N THR A 138 1.24 -3.76 -1.30
CA THR A 138 0.37 -3.24 -2.35
C THR A 138 1.18 -2.77 -3.55
N SER A 139 0.51 -2.65 -4.70
CA SER A 139 1.09 -2.08 -5.91
C SER A 139 0.09 -1.29 -6.71
N SER A 140 0.59 -0.48 -7.60
CA SER A 140 -0.15 0.06 -8.73
C SER A 140 0.78 0.30 -9.91
N HIS A 141 0.22 0.31 -11.12
CA HIS A 141 0.94 0.65 -12.34
C HIS A 141 0.10 1.61 -13.17
N PHE A 142 0.70 2.70 -13.63
CA PHE A 142 -0.02 3.77 -14.33
C PHE A 142 -0.88 3.27 -15.49
N ALA A 143 -0.41 2.31 -16.25
CA ALA A 143 -1.12 1.81 -17.42
C ALA A 143 -2.15 0.73 -17.08
N SER A 144 -1.81 -0.27 -16.26
CA SER A 144 -2.70 -1.37 -15.91
C SER A 144 -3.90 -0.89 -15.10
N SER A 145 -3.65 -0.03 -14.08
CA SER A 145 -4.71 0.54 -13.27
C SER A 145 -5.62 1.48 -14.07
N GLU A 146 -5.08 2.27 -14.98
CA GLU A 146 -5.87 3.19 -15.76
C GLU A 146 -6.76 2.53 -16.79
N ARG A 147 -6.34 1.42 -17.40
CA ARG A 147 -7.23 0.60 -18.21
C ARG A 147 -8.45 0.14 -17.44
N GLN A 148 -8.30 -0.13 -16.15
CA GLN A 148 -9.36 -0.63 -15.30
C GLN A 148 -10.37 0.47 -14.94
N TYR A 149 -9.90 1.68 -14.67
CA TYR A 149 -10.70 2.77 -14.09
C TYR A 149 -11.02 3.91 -15.04
N ARG A 150 -10.41 3.98 -16.22
CA ARG A 150 -10.73 4.99 -17.24
C ARG A 150 -11.72 4.46 -18.25
N PHE A 151 -12.77 5.20 -18.47
CA PHE A 151 -13.77 4.91 -19.48
C PHE A 151 -13.60 5.85 -20.70
N PRO A 152 -13.78 5.35 -21.94
CA PRO A 152 -13.95 3.93 -22.31
C PRO A 152 -12.63 3.14 -22.31
N LEU A 153 -12.64 1.98 -21.67
CA LEU A 153 -11.47 1.12 -21.50
C LEU A 153 -10.77 0.75 -22.82
N GLY A 154 -11.53 0.59 -23.90
CA GLY A 154 -11.03 0.14 -25.19
C GLY A 154 -10.25 1.19 -25.99
N TYR A 155 -10.41 2.46 -25.70
CA TYR A 155 -9.85 3.54 -26.53
C TYR A 155 -8.59 4.17 -25.97
N GLY A 156 -8.31 3.96 -24.69
CA GLY A 156 -7.12 4.53 -24.08
C GLY A 156 -7.02 6.03 -24.31
N GLY A 157 -7.99 6.80 -23.85
CA GLY A 157 -8.06 8.23 -24.12
C GLY A 157 -6.73 8.93 -23.85
N GLN A 158 -6.29 9.79 -24.77
CA GLN A 158 -5.09 10.58 -24.58
C GLN A 158 -5.26 11.48 -23.37
N ARG A 159 -4.30 11.46 -22.47
CA ARG A 159 -4.31 12.33 -21.28
C ARG A 159 -4.12 13.78 -21.68
N THR A 160 -4.85 14.66 -21.02
CA THR A 160 -4.53 16.09 -21.06
C THR A 160 -3.20 16.32 -20.31
N PRO A 161 -2.44 17.37 -20.65
CA PRO A 161 -1.21 17.72 -19.94
C PRO A 161 -1.38 17.91 -18.42
N THR A 162 -2.59 18.30 -17.99
CA THR A 162 -2.96 18.55 -16.59
C THR A 162 -3.52 17.33 -15.88
N ALA A 163 -3.68 16.19 -16.58
CA ALA A 163 -4.23 14.98 -15.97
C ALA A 163 -3.27 14.40 -14.94
N GLN A 164 -3.83 13.98 -13.82
CA GLN A 164 -3.09 13.26 -12.80
C GLN A 164 -2.67 11.87 -13.31
N TRP A 165 -1.50 11.42 -12.88
CA TRP A 165 -0.97 10.10 -13.18
C TRP A 165 -1.17 9.18 -12.00
N THR A 166 -1.57 7.95 -12.26
CA THR A 166 -1.51 6.90 -11.26
C THR A 166 -0.03 6.57 -10.98
N VAL A 167 0.32 6.48 -9.72
CA VAL A 167 1.67 6.11 -9.30
C VAL A 167 2.03 4.71 -9.78
N THR A 168 3.27 4.54 -10.21
CA THR A 168 3.82 3.23 -10.56
C THR A 168 4.79 2.78 -9.50
N GLY A 169 4.44 1.72 -8.79
CA GLY A 169 5.33 1.17 -7.77
C GLY A 169 4.67 0.12 -6.90
N SER A 170 5.46 -0.45 -6.00
CA SER A 170 5.03 -1.40 -4.99
C SER A 170 5.68 -1.08 -3.65
N GLY A 171 4.90 -1.17 -2.59
CA GLY A 171 5.36 -1.04 -1.21
C GLY A 171 5.06 -2.30 -0.42
N ALA A 172 5.96 -2.69 0.47
CA ALA A 172 5.78 -3.81 1.38
C ALA A 172 6.30 -3.48 2.78
N ALA A 173 5.62 -3.97 3.81
CA ALA A 173 6.02 -3.82 5.20
C ALA A 173 5.87 -5.16 5.94
N LEU A 174 6.87 -5.53 6.72
CA LEU A 174 6.84 -6.71 7.59
C LEU A 174 6.39 -6.31 8.98
N VAL A 175 5.24 -6.85 9.39
CA VAL A 175 4.65 -6.67 10.73
C VAL A 175 4.94 -7.91 11.56
N CYS A 176 5.61 -7.71 12.71
CA CYS A 176 6.05 -8.81 13.60
C CYS A 176 5.47 -8.65 15.01
N SER A 177 5.42 -9.77 15.74
CA SER A 177 5.02 -9.79 17.16
C SER A 177 6.08 -9.16 18.08
N SER A 178 7.35 -9.10 17.63
CA SER A 178 8.46 -8.51 18.37
C SER A 178 9.49 -7.91 17.41
N GLY A 179 10.27 -6.94 17.89
CA GLY A 179 11.33 -6.28 17.11
C GLY A 179 11.66 -4.89 17.65
N ASN A 180 12.56 -4.21 16.96
CA ASN A 180 13.06 -2.89 17.36
C ASN A 180 12.50 -1.74 16.51
N GLY A 181 11.57 -2.02 15.60
CA GLY A 181 10.95 -1.03 14.74
C GLY A 181 9.81 -0.26 15.44
N PRO A 182 9.14 0.60 14.67
CA PRO A 182 7.95 1.33 15.15
C PRO A 182 6.80 0.40 15.51
N ARG A 183 6.09 0.74 16.58
CA ARG A 183 4.97 -0.02 17.09
C ARG A 183 3.65 0.52 16.57
N ILE A 184 2.72 -0.38 16.24
CA ILE A 184 1.36 -0.02 15.89
C ILE A 184 0.52 -0.10 17.16
N GLU A 185 0.17 1.07 17.72
CA GLU A 185 -0.53 1.13 19.00
C GLU A 185 -2.04 1.06 18.85
N CYS A 186 -2.58 1.70 17.81
CA CYS A 186 -4.01 1.85 17.63
C CYS A 186 -4.39 1.68 16.16
N CYS A 187 -5.51 1.03 15.95
CA CYS A 187 -6.12 0.88 14.63
C CYS A 187 -7.48 1.56 14.61
N THR A 188 -7.84 2.19 13.50
CA THR A 188 -9.14 2.83 13.28
C THR A 188 -9.74 2.35 11.97
N ILE A 189 -10.99 1.90 12.02
CA ILE A 189 -11.74 1.49 10.83
C ILE A 189 -12.74 2.60 10.51
N GLY A 190 -12.63 3.16 9.30
CA GLY A 190 -13.52 4.20 8.81
C GLY A 190 -14.93 3.69 8.49
N THR A 191 -15.84 4.63 8.27
CA THR A 191 -17.19 4.37 7.71
C THR A 191 -17.27 4.93 6.31
N VAL A 192 -18.00 4.25 5.44
CA VAL A 192 -18.28 4.77 4.10
C VAL A 192 -18.98 6.12 4.22
N THR A 193 -18.45 7.11 3.53
CA THR A 193 -19.02 8.48 3.49
C THR A 193 -19.13 8.91 2.04
N ASP A 194 -20.34 9.25 1.63
CA ASP A 194 -20.61 9.84 0.33
C ASP A 194 -20.95 11.34 0.51
N LEU A 195 -20.18 12.19 -0.15
CA LEU A 195 -20.42 13.65 -0.18
C LEU A 195 -21.09 14.12 -1.47
N GLY A 196 -21.55 13.19 -2.31
CA GLY A 196 -22.18 13.51 -3.58
C GLY A 196 -21.22 14.09 -4.62
N ILE A 197 -19.93 13.81 -4.53
CA ILE A 197 -18.94 14.24 -5.53
C ILE A 197 -19.07 13.36 -6.77
N THR A 198 -19.55 13.94 -7.87
CA THR A 198 -19.78 13.24 -9.14
C THR A 198 -18.72 13.52 -10.20
N ASP A 199 -17.84 14.50 -9.98
CA ASP A 199 -16.76 14.82 -10.92
C ASP A 199 -15.61 13.84 -10.77
N ALA A 200 -15.46 12.94 -11.75
CA ALA A 200 -14.39 11.94 -11.79
C ALA A 200 -12.98 12.57 -11.86
N ASN A 201 -12.85 13.83 -12.28
CA ASN A 201 -11.56 14.53 -12.30
C ASN A 201 -11.21 15.17 -10.95
N ASN A 202 -12.16 15.24 -10.02
CA ASN A 202 -11.97 15.79 -8.68
C ASN A 202 -11.98 14.72 -7.60
N MET A 203 -11.17 13.69 -7.78
CA MET A 203 -11.06 12.57 -6.84
C MET A 203 -10.58 13.05 -5.46
N GLY A 204 -9.73 14.08 -5.41
CA GLY A 204 -9.24 14.65 -4.15
C GLY A 204 -10.38 15.17 -3.26
N ALA A 205 -11.41 15.78 -3.81
CA ALA A 205 -12.57 16.25 -3.04
C ALA A 205 -13.39 15.11 -2.44
N ALA A 206 -13.47 13.96 -3.15
CA ALA A 206 -14.14 12.76 -2.64
C ALA A 206 -13.36 12.11 -1.48
N MET A 207 -12.02 12.14 -1.53
CA MET A 207 -11.15 11.42 -0.61
C MET A 207 -10.66 12.25 0.59
N ALA A 208 -10.57 13.59 0.47
CA ALA A 208 -10.09 14.46 1.54
C ALA A 208 -10.86 14.35 2.87
N PRO A 209 -12.19 14.18 2.91
CA PRO A 209 -12.96 14.08 4.15
C PRO A 209 -12.59 12.88 5.01
N GLU A 210 -12.18 11.77 4.41
CA GLU A 210 -11.72 10.58 5.12
C GLU A 210 -10.44 10.89 5.91
N SER A 211 -9.49 11.57 5.27
CA SER A 211 -8.22 11.95 5.89
C SER A 211 -8.40 12.93 7.04
N VAL A 212 -9.36 13.85 6.93
CA VAL A 212 -9.66 14.85 8.00
C VAL A 212 -10.35 14.21 9.20
N LYS A 213 -11.26 13.26 8.99
CA LYS A 213 -11.93 12.54 10.08
C LYS A 213 -10.99 11.67 10.92
N LEU A 214 -9.91 11.18 10.32
CA LEU A 214 -8.88 10.40 11.01
C LEU A 214 -7.90 11.29 11.81
N ARG A 215 -7.81 12.59 11.50
CA ARG A 215 -6.84 13.52 12.11
C ARG A 215 -6.86 13.61 13.64
N PRO A 216 -8.02 13.58 14.34
CA PRO A 216 -8.04 13.61 15.80
C PRO A 216 -7.41 12.38 16.47
N TYR A 217 -7.28 11.28 15.72
CA TYR A 217 -6.73 10.01 16.21
C TYR A 217 -5.28 9.78 15.80
N LEU A 218 -4.70 10.70 15.01
CA LEU A 218 -3.33 10.65 14.45
C LEU A 218 -2.18 11.15 15.33
N PRO A 219 -2.35 11.81 16.50
CA PRO A 219 -1.20 12.34 17.24
C PRO A 219 -0.15 11.30 17.63
N SER A 220 -0.55 10.03 17.74
CA SER A 220 0.34 8.92 18.11
C SER A 220 0.89 8.12 16.93
N MET A 221 0.42 8.38 15.71
CA MET A 221 0.94 7.72 14.49
C MET A 221 2.07 8.49 13.79
N ILE A 222 2.49 9.61 14.36
CA ILE A 222 3.50 10.47 13.74
C ILE A 222 4.84 10.18 14.36
N CYS A 223 5.73 9.81 13.55
CA CYS A 223 7.16 10.09 13.52
C CYS A 223 7.95 8.92 12.96
N LEU A 224 7.97 8.83 11.65
CA LEU A 224 8.98 8.03 10.98
C LEU A 224 9.21 8.57 9.57
N GLY A 225 10.18 9.47 9.47
CA GLY A 225 10.51 10.15 8.23
C GLY A 225 10.82 9.23 7.03
N LYS A 226 11.24 7.99 7.26
CA LYS A 226 11.44 6.98 6.20
C LYS A 226 10.20 6.10 5.96
N PHE A 227 9.32 5.99 6.94
CA PHE A 227 8.07 5.24 6.83
C PHE A 227 7.00 6.02 6.04
N LEU A 228 7.11 7.34 6.01
CA LEU A 228 6.29 8.19 5.14
C LEU A 228 6.32 7.76 3.68
N GLY A 229 7.40 7.16 3.17
CA GLY A 229 7.48 6.65 1.80
C GLY A 229 6.39 5.61 1.48
N ILE A 230 6.08 4.69 2.40
CA ILE A 230 5.07 3.64 2.19
C ILE A 230 3.66 4.17 2.43
N ILE A 231 3.46 4.97 3.48
CA ILE A 231 2.18 5.63 3.73
C ILE A 231 1.91 6.68 2.67
N TYR A 232 2.93 7.42 2.22
CA TYR A 232 2.83 8.31 1.07
C TYR A 232 2.55 7.57 -0.22
N PHE A 233 3.07 6.37 -0.41
CA PHE A 233 2.75 5.57 -1.58
C PHE A 233 1.26 5.19 -1.63
N CYS A 234 0.63 4.99 -0.49
CA CYS A 234 -0.83 4.81 -0.39
C CYS A 234 -1.59 6.14 -0.41
N ALA A 235 -1.02 7.18 0.19
CA ALA A 235 -1.61 8.51 0.23
C ALA A 235 -1.30 9.35 -1.02
N ILE A 236 -0.24 9.07 -1.78
CA ILE A 236 0.09 9.78 -3.04
C ILE A 236 -0.87 9.42 -4.16
N ASN A 237 -1.52 8.27 -4.13
CA ASN A 237 -2.73 8.13 -4.93
C ASN A 237 -3.84 9.09 -4.48
N LEU A 238 -3.70 9.70 -3.29
CA LEU A 238 -4.66 10.61 -2.67
C LEU A 238 -4.26 12.09 -2.71
N ILE A 239 -2.97 12.42 -2.79
CA ILE A 239 -2.51 13.81 -2.64
C ILE A 239 -1.41 14.10 -3.65
N HIS A 240 -1.80 14.24 -4.92
CA HIS A 240 -0.99 14.98 -5.89
C HIS A 240 -1.60 16.37 -6.06
N TYR A 241 -1.57 17.18 -4.99
CA TYR A 241 -1.64 18.62 -5.11
C TYR A 241 -0.27 19.19 -4.80
N PRO A 242 0.27 20.06 -5.68
CA PRO A 242 1.42 20.85 -5.29
C PRO A 242 0.94 21.78 -4.16
N ILE A 243 1.50 21.59 -2.98
CA ILE A 243 1.47 22.64 -1.96
C ILE A 243 2.43 23.70 -2.49
N ILE A 244 1.85 24.81 -2.98
CA ILE A 244 2.55 26.07 -3.21
C ILE A 244 2.96 26.64 -1.84
#